data_dc2245f46b505451b0ac8e5895631094
#
_entry.id   dc2245f46b505451b0ac8e5895631094
#
_cell.length_a   1.000
_cell.length_b   1.000
_cell.length_c   1.000
_cell.angle_alpha   90.00
_cell.angle_beta   90.00
_cell.angle_gamma   90.00
#
_symmetry.space_group_name_H-M   'P 1'
#
loop_
_entity.id
_entity.type
_entity.pdbx_description
1 polymer ?
#
loop_
_entity_poly.entity_id
_entity_poly.type
_entity_poly.pdbx_seq_one_letter_code
_entity_poly.pdbx_strand_id
1 'polypeptide(L)'
;MEQEILRMKFVFDENKLKASGMTEDECLNIIRKYAFKHNLTEIEKGVFDSSDLDNTDPFFYIIMKLPDSKWFMKVIKEWTWYIENDIEDCIAAYYNAVIKNA
;
A
#
# COMPACT_ATOMS: atom_id res chain seq x y z
N MET A 1 15.56 -1.11 23.17
CA MET A 1 14.22 -0.54 23.02
C MET A 1 13.67 -0.90 21.65
N GLU A 2 12.62 -1.66 21.61
CA GLU A 2 11.99 -1.99 20.34
C GLU A 2 11.31 -0.76 19.80
N GLN A 3 11.63 -0.40 18.57
CA GLN A 3 10.93 0.67 17.87
C GLN A 3 9.73 0.09 17.17
N GLU A 4 8.56 0.62 17.47
CA GLU A 4 7.36 0.31 16.69
C GLU A 4 7.54 0.90 15.31
N ILE A 5 7.17 0.10 14.29
CA ILE A 5 7.25 0.54 12.90
C ILE A 5 5.83 0.51 12.33
N LEU A 6 5.41 1.63 11.79
CA LEU A 6 4.21 1.73 10.96
C LEU A 6 4.66 2.05 9.55
N ARG A 7 4.67 1.04 8.71
CA ARG A 7 5.25 1.12 7.35
C ARG A 7 4.39 0.34 6.37
N MET A 8 4.26 0.86 5.17
CA MET A 8 3.58 0.17 4.08
C MET A 8 4.47 0.15 2.85
N LYS A 9 4.59 -1.03 2.23
CA LYS A 9 5.45 -1.26 1.07
C LYS A 9 4.63 -1.69 -0.13
N PHE A 10 4.95 -1.13 -1.28
CA PHE A 10 4.33 -1.44 -2.57
C PHE A 10 5.39 -1.89 -3.57
N VAL A 11 5.16 -3.03 -4.22
CA VAL A 11 5.97 -3.49 -5.34
C VAL A 11 5.02 -3.82 -6.50
N PHE A 12 5.32 -3.29 -7.68
CA PHE A 12 4.49 -3.49 -8.87
C PHE A 12 5.12 -4.53 -9.80
N ASP A 13 4.26 -5.26 -10.52
CA ASP A 13 4.68 -6.24 -11.50
C ASP A 13 4.93 -5.55 -12.84
N GLU A 14 6.16 -5.65 -13.35
CA GLU A 14 6.56 -4.97 -14.60
C GLU A 14 5.72 -5.41 -15.81
N ASN A 15 5.42 -6.69 -15.91
CA ASN A 15 4.65 -7.23 -17.02
C ASN A 15 3.20 -6.74 -16.97
N LYS A 16 2.62 -6.71 -15.78
CA LYS A 16 1.26 -6.21 -15.57
C LYS A 16 1.18 -4.71 -15.81
N LEU A 17 2.20 -3.95 -15.42
CA LEU A 17 2.28 -2.52 -15.73
C LEU A 17 2.26 -2.28 -17.24
N LYS A 18 3.09 -3.01 -17.98
CA LYS A 18 3.15 -2.89 -19.44
C LYS A 18 1.81 -3.24 -20.08
N ALA A 19 1.18 -4.33 -19.62
CA ALA A 19 -0.13 -4.75 -20.12
C ALA A 19 -1.22 -3.71 -19.86
N SER A 20 -1.09 -2.95 -18.79
CA SER A 20 -2.05 -1.90 -18.40
C SER A 20 -1.70 -0.52 -18.97
N GLY A 21 -0.57 -0.39 -19.67
CA GLY A 21 -0.11 0.90 -20.20
C GLY A 21 0.31 1.89 -19.13
N MET A 22 0.76 1.40 -17.97
CA MET A 22 1.16 2.23 -16.83
C MET A 22 2.64 2.06 -16.52
N THR A 23 3.23 3.10 -15.92
CA THR A 23 4.59 3.04 -15.40
C THR A 23 4.55 2.96 -13.88
N GLU A 24 5.64 2.46 -13.28
CA GLU A 24 5.79 2.43 -11.83
C GLU A 24 5.66 3.83 -11.23
N ASP A 25 6.27 4.82 -11.86
CA ASP A 25 6.23 6.21 -11.37
C ASP A 25 4.82 6.78 -11.38
N GLU A 26 4.02 6.48 -12.40
CA GLU A 26 2.62 6.91 -12.44
C GLU A 26 1.83 6.32 -11.28
N CYS A 27 2.01 5.03 -11.01
CA CYS A 27 1.35 4.34 -9.92
C CYS A 27 1.78 4.90 -8.56
N LEU A 28 3.09 5.07 -8.36
CA LEU A 28 3.61 5.62 -7.12
C LEU A 28 3.19 7.07 -6.91
N ASN A 29 3.08 7.87 -7.97
CA ASN A 29 2.62 9.24 -7.83
C ASN A 29 1.18 9.34 -7.33
N ILE A 30 0.32 8.40 -7.74
CA ILE A 30 -1.04 8.33 -7.20
C ILE A 30 -1.01 8.00 -5.71
N ILE A 31 -0.20 7.02 -5.31
CA ILE A 31 -0.05 6.63 -3.91
C ILE A 31 0.55 7.77 -3.09
N ARG A 32 1.55 8.46 -3.64
CA ARG A 32 2.20 9.61 -2.99
C ARG A 32 1.23 10.72 -2.64
N LYS A 33 0.23 10.97 -3.49
CA LYS A 33 -0.80 11.98 -3.22
C LYS A 33 -1.58 11.64 -1.95
N TYR A 34 -1.97 10.38 -1.79
CA TYR A 34 -2.64 9.93 -0.57
C TYR A 34 -1.71 9.98 0.63
N ALA A 35 -0.48 9.48 0.47
CA ALA A 35 0.49 9.40 1.55
C ALA A 35 0.83 10.78 2.12
N PHE A 36 1.17 11.72 1.26
CA PHE A 36 1.59 13.06 1.69
C PHE A 36 0.43 13.84 2.31
N LYS A 37 -0.78 13.63 1.83
CA LYS A 37 -1.99 14.24 2.40
C LYS A 37 -2.21 13.78 3.85
N HIS A 38 -1.79 12.57 4.18
CA HIS A 38 -1.96 11.98 5.51
C HIS A 38 -0.67 11.91 6.32
N ASN A 39 0.32 12.74 5.98
CA ASN A 39 1.58 12.88 6.70
C ASN A 39 2.45 11.61 6.71
N LEU A 40 2.34 10.78 5.69
CA LEU A 40 3.26 9.66 5.49
C LEU A 40 4.51 10.15 4.76
N THR A 41 5.65 9.54 5.07
CA THR A 41 6.94 9.88 4.46
C THR A 41 7.44 8.71 3.63
N GLU A 42 7.80 8.97 2.39
CA GLU A 42 8.41 7.95 1.53
C GLU A 42 9.90 7.86 1.88
N ILE A 43 10.29 6.74 2.52
CA ILE A 43 11.68 6.53 2.96
C ILE A 43 12.53 5.85 1.90
N GLU A 44 11.90 5.07 1.03
CA GLU A 44 12.48 4.45 -0.15
C GLU A 44 11.41 4.39 -1.21
N LYS A 45 11.79 4.14 -2.46
CA LYS A 45 10.82 4.06 -3.55
C LYS A 45 9.75 3.00 -3.26
N GLY A 46 8.51 3.44 -3.08
CA GLY A 46 7.37 2.57 -2.79
C GLY A 46 7.24 2.15 -1.33
N VAL A 47 8.00 2.74 -0.42
CA VAL A 47 7.95 2.43 1.02
C VAL A 47 7.63 3.68 1.81
N PHE A 48 6.53 3.65 2.55
CA PHE A 48 5.99 4.80 3.27
C PHE A 48 5.91 4.52 4.76
N ASP A 49 6.45 5.43 5.55
CA ASP A 49 6.41 5.36 7.03
C ASP A 49 5.50 6.45 7.58
N SER A 50 4.84 6.14 8.71
CA SER A 50 4.14 7.13 9.50
C SER A 50 5.06 7.69 10.57
N SER A 51 5.04 9.02 10.74
CA SER A 51 5.73 9.68 11.85
C SER A 51 4.91 9.60 13.15
N ASP A 52 3.62 9.31 13.06
CA ASP A 52 2.73 9.17 14.21
C ASP A 52 2.42 7.69 14.44
N LEU A 53 3.13 7.07 15.38
CA LEU A 53 3.02 5.65 15.67
C LEU A 53 1.69 5.28 16.35
N ASP A 54 0.96 6.27 16.88
CA ASP A 54 -0.33 6.03 17.52
C ASP A 54 -1.50 6.13 16.55
N ASN A 55 -1.25 6.56 15.31
CA ASN A 55 -2.30 6.80 14.34
C ASN A 55 -2.13 5.91 13.10
N THR A 56 -2.97 4.88 12.98
CA THR A 56 -2.98 3.96 11.84
C THR A 56 -3.95 4.39 10.73
N ASP A 57 -4.75 5.44 10.94
CA ASP A 57 -5.78 5.88 10.01
C ASP A 57 -5.28 6.15 8.60
N PRO A 58 -4.10 6.78 8.39
CA PRO A 58 -3.60 6.99 7.03
C PRO A 58 -3.44 5.70 6.23
N PHE A 59 -2.98 4.64 6.89
CA PHE A 59 -2.80 3.34 6.22
C PHE A 59 -4.15 2.67 5.94
N PHE A 60 -5.09 2.75 6.86
CA PHE A 60 -6.46 2.25 6.63
C PHE A 60 -7.12 2.95 5.45
N TYR A 61 -6.93 4.25 5.32
CA TYR A 61 -7.47 5.01 4.20
C TYR A 61 -6.94 4.45 2.87
N ILE A 62 -5.63 4.22 2.79
CA ILE A 62 -5.00 3.65 1.60
C ILE A 62 -5.51 2.24 1.32
N ILE A 63 -5.61 1.39 2.35
CA ILE A 63 -6.10 0.02 2.24
C ILE A 63 -7.52 -0.01 1.70
N MET A 64 -8.36 0.92 2.09
CA MET A 64 -9.75 0.97 1.65
C MET A 64 -9.91 1.55 0.26
N LYS A 65 -9.09 2.54 -0.11
CA LYS A 65 -9.26 3.29 -1.35
C LYS A 65 -8.57 2.67 -2.56
N LEU A 66 -7.36 2.15 -2.39
CA LEU A 66 -6.58 1.63 -3.51
C LEU A 66 -7.24 0.43 -4.21
N PRO A 67 -7.77 -0.59 -3.49
CA PRO A 67 -8.42 -1.71 -4.18
C PRO A 67 -9.68 -1.33 -4.96
N ASP A 68 -10.34 -0.22 -4.59
CA ASP A 68 -11.48 0.29 -5.35
C ASP A 68 -11.07 0.93 -6.67
N SER A 69 -9.79 1.26 -6.81
CA SER A 69 -9.25 1.79 -8.06
C SER A 69 -9.16 0.67 -9.09
N LYS A 70 -9.59 0.93 -10.32
CA LYS A 70 -9.63 -0.08 -11.37
C LYS A 70 -8.25 -0.61 -11.77
N TRP A 71 -7.21 0.15 -11.48
CA TRP A 71 -5.85 -0.16 -11.93
C TRP A 71 -5.01 -0.90 -10.89
N PHE A 72 -5.22 -0.62 -9.60
CA PHE A 72 -4.28 -0.99 -8.55
C PHE A 72 -4.07 -2.50 -8.42
N MET A 73 -5.15 -3.26 -8.24
CA MET A 73 -5.05 -4.70 -8.07
C MET A 73 -4.58 -5.43 -9.33
N LYS A 74 -4.66 -4.77 -10.48
CA LYS A 74 -4.18 -5.35 -11.75
C LYS A 74 -2.67 -5.34 -11.88
N VAL A 75 -1.99 -4.42 -11.20
CA VAL A 75 -0.55 -4.17 -11.38
C VAL A 75 0.28 -4.44 -10.13
N ILE A 76 -0.35 -4.58 -8.98
CA ILE A 76 0.38 -4.80 -7.72
C ILE A 76 0.93 -6.22 -7.64
N LYS A 77 2.19 -6.34 -7.22
CA LYS A 77 2.85 -7.63 -7.00
C LYS A 77 2.96 -7.93 -5.52
N GLU A 78 3.42 -6.96 -4.73
CA GLU A 78 3.53 -7.06 -3.28
C GLU A 78 2.97 -5.81 -2.65
N TRP A 79 2.18 -6.00 -1.59
CA TRP A 79 1.59 -4.91 -0.83
C TRP A 79 1.54 -5.35 0.61
N THR A 80 2.47 -4.82 1.42
CA THR A 80 2.72 -5.28 2.78
C THR A 80 2.56 -4.15 3.76
N TRP A 81 1.88 -4.41 4.87
CA TRP A 81 1.72 -3.47 5.96
C TRP A 81 2.45 -4.00 7.19
N TYR A 82 3.44 -3.24 7.64
CA TYR A 82 4.19 -3.54 8.86
C TYR A 82 3.57 -2.75 9.99
N ILE A 83 2.98 -3.46 10.95
CA ILE A 83 2.28 -2.87 12.10
C ILE A 83 2.96 -3.38 13.36
N GLU A 84 3.68 -2.51 14.07
CA GLU A 84 4.42 -2.89 15.26
C GLU A 84 5.34 -4.08 14.97
N ASN A 85 5.03 -5.25 15.55
CA ASN A 85 5.80 -6.47 15.33
C ASN A 85 5.14 -7.43 14.34
N ASP A 86 4.03 -7.03 13.74
CA ASP A 86 3.28 -7.86 12.80
C ASP A 86 3.50 -7.42 11.36
N ILE A 87 3.37 -8.38 10.46
CA ILE A 87 3.44 -8.14 9.01
C ILE A 87 2.17 -8.68 8.40
N GLU A 88 1.44 -7.83 7.68
CA GLU A 88 0.21 -8.21 6.99
C GLU A 88 0.39 -8.14 5.48
N ASP A 89 0.03 -9.22 4.79
CA ASP A 89 -0.07 -9.23 3.33
C ASP A 89 -1.44 -8.67 2.94
N CYS A 90 -1.46 -7.43 2.49
CA CYS A 90 -2.70 -6.73 2.16
C CYS A 90 -3.40 -7.32 0.93
N ILE A 91 -2.65 -7.91 0.00
CA ILE A 91 -3.23 -8.57 -1.17
C ILE A 91 -4.01 -9.81 -0.73
N ALA A 92 -3.41 -10.65 0.10
CA ALA A 92 -4.08 -11.84 0.63
C ALA A 92 -5.30 -11.45 1.47
N ALA A 93 -5.18 -10.42 2.30
CA ALA A 93 -6.28 -9.92 3.11
C ALA A 93 -7.45 -9.44 2.24
N TYR A 94 -7.17 -8.74 1.15
CA TYR A 94 -8.19 -8.27 0.22
C TYR A 94 -8.94 -9.45 -0.42
N TYR A 95 -8.21 -10.43 -0.97
CA TYR A 95 -8.84 -11.57 -1.61
C TYR A 95 -9.64 -12.42 -0.62
N ASN A 96 -9.16 -12.60 0.60
CA ASN A 96 -9.90 -13.32 1.63
C ASN A 96 -11.22 -12.62 1.98
N ALA A 97 -11.21 -11.30 2.07
CA ALA A 97 -12.42 -10.52 2.33
C ALA A 97 -13.44 -10.65 1.19
N VAL A 98 -12.97 -10.58 -0.06
CA VAL A 98 -13.83 -10.72 -1.25
C VAL A 98 -14.45 -12.14 -1.31
N ILE A 99 -13.63 -13.17 -1.09
CA ILE A 99 -14.11 -14.57 -1.13
C ILE A 99 -15.15 -14.82 -0.03
N LYS A 100 -14.90 -14.31 1.18
CA LYS A 100 -15.84 -14.51 2.30
C LYS A 100 -17.19 -13.82 2.10
N ASN A 101 -17.20 -12.75 1.31
CA ASN A 101 -18.41 -11.97 1.05
C ASN A 101 -19.06 -12.33 -0.29
N ALA A 102 -18.50 -13.29 -1.00
CA ALA A 102 -19.03 -13.74 -2.30
C ALA A 102 -20.24 -14.69 -2.13
#